data_60f7a863c4e3687d47c48d85bf7325db
#
_entry.id   60f7a863c4e3687d47c48d85bf7325db
#
_cell.length_a   1.000
_cell.length_b   1.000
_cell.length_c   1.000
_cell.angle_alpha   90.00
_cell.angle_beta   90.00
_cell.angle_gamma   90.00
#
_symmetry.space_group_name_H-M   'P 1'
#
loop_
_entity.id
_entity.type
_entity.pdbx_description
1 polymer ?
#
loop_
_entity_poly.entity_id
_entity_poly.type
_entity_poly.pdbx_seq_one_letter_code
_entity_poly.pdbx_strand_id
1 'polypeptide(L)'
;YNSLLGYPAWELLPATDMPPGARAVGCRWTFALKADGRYKARLVAQGFSQRPGLDFDDTFAPVSKLQTFRALAAVVAHDDLEWIQLDVTTAFLNAPLDEEVYMRQPEGFAHDPSQVCRLLRALYGLRQAPRAWHQTLRGTLLAHGFTPAESDPSMFILRSSDEVTLALVYVDDCLIAGRTLAEARRVADLITSLFPCRDLGEPTLFLGIEIERDRAARTLTITQRALADSILAKYGGLAIKPQIDPMHHKLKLVQDG
;
A
#
# COMPACT_ATOMS: atom_id res chain seq x y z
N TYR A 1 -8.85 -2.22 17.05
CA TYR A 1 -8.70 -3.58 17.61
C TYR A 1 -9.76 -4.52 17.05
N ASN A 2 -11.05 -4.11 17.05
CA ASN A 2 -12.13 -4.97 16.58
C ASN A 2 -11.93 -5.47 15.13
N SER A 3 -11.35 -4.67 14.26
CA SER A 3 -11.00 -5.12 12.90
C SER A 3 -9.88 -6.17 12.88
N LEU A 4 -8.99 -6.19 13.88
CA LEU A 4 -7.99 -7.24 14.05
C LEU A 4 -8.58 -8.56 14.55
N LEU A 5 -9.66 -8.50 15.36
CA LEU A 5 -10.36 -9.69 15.84
C LEU A 5 -11.12 -10.42 14.72
N GLY A 6 -11.51 -9.70 13.66
CA GLY A 6 -12.13 -10.29 12.46
C GLY A 6 -11.16 -11.10 11.59
N TYR A 7 -9.86 -11.00 11.86
CA TYR A 7 -8.81 -11.79 11.21
C TYR A 7 -8.13 -12.65 12.29
N PRO A 8 -7.81 -13.93 12.01
CA PRO A 8 -6.96 -14.73 12.88
C PRO A 8 -5.51 -14.22 12.75
N ALA A 9 -5.26 -12.98 13.27
CA ALA A 9 -3.97 -12.30 13.08
C ALA A 9 -2.85 -12.97 13.88
N TRP A 10 -3.17 -13.52 15.04
CA TRP A 10 -2.24 -14.25 15.90
C TRP A 10 -2.98 -15.22 16.83
N GLU A 11 -2.24 -16.11 17.42
CA GLU A 11 -2.65 -16.93 18.58
C GLU A 11 -1.77 -16.60 19.79
N LEU A 12 -2.32 -16.77 20.97
CA LEU A 12 -1.57 -16.59 22.22
C LEU A 12 -0.96 -17.93 22.65
N LEU A 13 0.30 -17.88 23.06
CA LEU A 13 1.00 -19.03 23.63
C LEU A 13 1.92 -18.57 24.76
N PRO A 14 2.25 -19.48 25.72
CA PRO A 14 3.24 -19.18 26.77
C PRO A 14 4.58 -18.76 26.15
N ALA A 15 5.23 -17.74 26.72
CA ALA A 15 6.54 -17.31 26.24
C ALA A 15 7.63 -18.42 26.36
N THR A 16 7.40 -19.41 27.23
CA THR A 16 8.24 -20.60 27.38
C THR A 16 8.19 -21.54 26.19
N ASP A 17 7.13 -21.47 25.39
CA ASP A 17 6.91 -22.34 24.24
C ASP A 17 7.52 -21.78 22.95
N MET A 18 8.13 -20.59 23.03
CA MET A 18 8.92 -20.05 21.90
C MET A 18 10.15 -20.93 21.66
N PRO A 19 10.52 -21.15 20.38
CA PRO A 19 11.75 -21.89 20.05
C PRO A 19 13.00 -21.25 20.67
N PRO A 20 14.02 -22.06 20.98
CA PRO A 20 15.28 -21.55 21.51
C PRO A 20 15.89 -20.47 20.59
N GLY A 21 16.22 -19.33 21.15
CA GLY A 21 16.76 -18.19 20.41
C GLY A 21 15.74 -17.27 19.75
N ALA A 22 14.44 -17.65 19.71
CA ALA A 22 13.37 -16.76 19.24
C ALA A 22 13.21 -15.56 20.17
N ARG A 23 12.76 -14.43 19.63
CA ARG A 23 12.49 -13.20 20.38
C ARG A 23 11.18 -12.59 19.95
N ALA A 24 10.33 -12.23 20.91
CA ALA A 24 9.11 -11.49 20.59
C ALA A 24 9.43 -10.03 20.24
N VAL A 25 9.09 -9.61 19.01
CA VAL A 25 9.18 -8.21 18.58
C VAL A 25 8.20 -7.36 19.37
N GLY A 26 8.53 -6.11 19.60
CA GLY A 26 7.58 -5.15 20.19
C GLY A 26 6.48 -4.77 19.21
N CYS A 27 5.44 -4.13 19.73
CA CYS A 27 4.44 -3.44 18.93
C CYS A 27 4.03 -2.13 19.58
N ARG A 28 3.39 -1.27 18.80
CA ARG A 28 2.84 -0.01 19.31
C ARG A 28 1.59 0.37 18.54
N TRP A 29 0.74 1.14 19.18
CA TRP A 29 -0.35 1.83 18.51
C TRP A 29 0.15 3.12 17.87
N THR A 30 -0.26 3.37 16.63
CA THR A 30 -0.12 4.66 15.96
C THR A 30 -1.50 5.24 15.72
N PHE A 31 -1.66 6.52 16.08
CA PHE A 31 -2.93 7.22 15.96
C PHE A 31 -2.79 8.35 14.95
N ALA A 32 -3.84 8.57 14.17
CA ALA A 32 -3.94 9.68 13.23
C ALA A 32 -5.38 10.20 13.21
N LEU A 33 -5.53 11.50 13.03
CA LEU A 33 -6.81 12.14 12.72
C LEU A 33 -6.87 12.31 11.19
N LYS A 34 -7.90 11.73 10.56
CA LYS A 34 -8.12 11.90 9.13
C LYS A 34 -8.71 13.28 8.82
N ALA A 35 -8.58 13.74 7.58
CA ALA A 35 -9.15 15.02 7.14
C ALA A 35 -10.68 15.10 7.33
N ASP A 36 -11.38 13.97 7.32
CA ASP A 36 -12.81 13.83 7.57
C ASP A 36 -13.18 13.79 9.09
N GLY A 37 -12.21 14.05 9.97
CA GLY A 37 -12.40 14.07 11.43
C GLY A 37 -12.40 12.68 12.11
N ARG A 38 -12.29 11.59 11.37
CA ARG A 38 -12.27 10.24 11.95
C ARG A 38 -10.91 9.91 12.55
N TYR A 39 -10.91 9.29 13.73
CA TYR A 39 -9.70 8.75 14.33
C TYR A 39 -9.30 7.44 13.64
N LYS A 40 -8.03 7.30 13.37
CA LYS A 40 -7.43 6.09 12.83
C LYS A 40 -6.39 5.56 13.79
N ALA A 41 -6.54 4.31 14.24
CA ALA A 41 -5.55 3.59 15.04
C ALA A 41 -5.01 2.42 14.23
N ARG A 42 -3.68 2.23 14.24
CA ARG A 42 -3.02 1.07 13.66
C ARG A 42 -2.13 0.42 14.69
N LEU A 43 -2.23 -0.90 14.83
CA LEU A 43 -1.21 -1.68 15.51
C LEU A 43 -0.03 -1.87 14.54
N VAL A 44 1.17 -1.53 14.98
CA VAL A 44 2.39 -1.59 14.18
C VAL A 44 3.42 -2.41 14.92
N ALA A 45 3.87 -3.51 14.33
CA ALA A 45 4.97 -4.30 14.85
C ALA A 45 6.30 -3.53 14.71
N GLN A 46 7.20 -3.72 15.66
CA GLN A 46 8.51 -3.06 15.65
C GLN A 46 9.54 -3.91 14.88
N GLY A 47 9.27 -4.11 13.57
CA GLY A 47 10.09 -4.95 12.68
C GLY A 47 11.54 -4.50 12.53
N PHE A 48 11.89 -3.28 12.95
CA PHE A 48 13.29 -2.85 13.00
C PHE A 48 14.14 -3.72 13.95
N SER A 49 13.52 -4.41 14.91
CA SER A 49 14.18 -5.32 15.83
C SER A 49 14.30 -6.75 15.29
N GLN A 50 13.71 -7.07 14.16
CA GLN A 50 13.81 -8.37 13.50
C GLN A 50 15.24 -8.62 12.96
N ARG A 51 15.66 -9.87 13.03
CA ARG A 51 17.01 -10.33 12.64
C ARG A 51 16.95 -11.07 11.31
N PRO A 52 17.73 -10.64 10.28
CA PRO A 52 17.85 -11.38 9.03
C PRO A 52 18.29 -12.82 9.24
N GLY A 53 17.73 -13.75 8.49
CA GLY A 53 18.05 -15.19 8.56
C GLY A 53 17.50 -15.91 9.79
N LEU A 54 16.71 -15.23 10.65
CA LEU A 54 16.06 -15.81 11.82
C LEU A 54 14.57 -15.45 11.87
N ASP A 55 14.26 -14.16 11.80
CA ASP A 55 12.89 -13.64 11.92
C ASP A 55 12.30 -13.33 10.53
N PHE A 56 13.13 -13.26 9.50
CA PHE A 56 12.77 -13.14 8.08
C PHE A 56 13.97 -13.45 7.19
N ASP A 57 13.73 -13.93 5.97
CA ASP A 57 14.76 -14.18 4.96
C ASP A 57 14.79 -13.08 3.91
N ASP A 58 13.66 -12.79 3.26
CA ASP A 58 13.56 -11.84 2.16
C ASP A 58 12.46 -10.82 2.44
N THR A 59 12.70 -9.56 2.06
CA THR A 59 11.77 -8.44 2.29
C THR A 59 11.37 -7.73 1.00
N PHE A 60 11.98 -8.10 -0.13
CA PHE A 60 11.73 -7.41 -1.37
C PHE A 60 10.30 -7.62 -1.84
N ALA A 61 9.59 -6.53 -2.06
CA ALA A 61 8.29 -6.48 -2.71
C ALA A 61 8.35 -5.47 -3.85
N PRO A 62 7.94 -5.85 -5.07
CA PRO A 62 7.76 -4.86 -6.13
C PRO A 62 6.74 -3.81 -5.70
N VAL A 63 7.06 -2.56 -6.00
CA VAL A 63 6.13 -1.43 -5.86
C VAL A 63 5.97 -0.81 -7.23
N SER A 64 4.75 -0.46 -7.61
CA SER A 64 4.50 0.11 -8.94
C SER A 64 5.31 1.39 -9.14
N LYS A 65 5.90 1.49 -10.33
CA LYS A 65 6.68 2.66 -10.72
C LYS A 65 5.75 3.82 -11.05
N LEU A 66 6.14 5.04 -10.70
CA LEU A 66 5.38 6.23 -11.09
C LEU A 66 5.22 6.35 -12.62
N GLN A 67 6.22 5.88 -13.38
CA GLN A 67 6.18 5.83 -14.84
C GLN A 67 5.07 4.90 -15.35
N THR A 68 4.83 3.76 -14.67
CA THR A 68 3.76 2.83 -15.01
C THR A 68 2.39 3.45 -14.78
N PHE A 69 2.21 4.17 -13.66
CA PHE A 69 0.99 4.94 -13.42
C PHE A 69 0.76 6.00 -14.52
N ARG A 70 1.81 6.77 -14.89
CA ARG A 70 1.71 7.78 -15.96
C ARG A 70 1.38 7.16 -17.30
N ALA A 71 1.97 6.02 -17.63
CA ALA A 71 1.67 5.28 -18.85
C ALA A 71 0.22 4.80 -18.87
N LEU A 72 -0.28 4.22 -17.74
CA LEU A 72 -1.67 3.82 -17.60
C LEU A 72 -2.62 5.01 -17.79
N ALA A 73 -2.33 6.15 -17.13
CA ALA A 73 -3.13 7.37 -17.23
C ALA A 73 -3.17 7.90 -18.68
N ALA A 74 -2.04 7.85 -19.39
CA ALA A 74 -1.98 8.24 -20.80
C ALA A 74 -2.82 7.31 -21.69
N VAL A 75 -2.77 6.00 -21.48
CA VAL A 75 -3.61 5.02 -22.21
C VAL A 75 -5.09 5.25 -21.89
N VAL A 76 -5.44 5.46 -20.62
CA VAL A 76 -6.81 5.76 -20.20
C VAL A 76 -7.36 7.00 -20.90
N ALA A 77 -6.56 8.08 -21.03
CA ALA A 77 -6.97 9.30 -21.70
C ALA A 77 -7.07 9.11 -23.23
N HIS A 78 -6.07 8.46 -23.83
CA HIS A 78 -5.99 8.28 -25.28
C HIS A 78 -7.08 7.38 -25.84
N ASP A 79 -7.29 6.22 -25.19
CA ASP A 79 -8.25 5.19 -25.64
C ASP A 79 -9.63 5.37 -25.02
N ASP A 80 -9.82 6.42 -24.22
CA ASP A 80 -11.04 6.73 -23.46
C ASP A 80 -11.52 5.55 -22.61
N LEU A 81 -10.57 4.87 -21.92
CA LEU A 81 -10.89 3.73 -21.08
C LEU A 81 -11.67 4.17 -19.83
N GLU A 82 -12.51 3.29 -19.34
CA GLU A 82 -13.09 3.38 -18.01
C GLU A 82 -12.10 2.88 -16.97
N TRP A 83 -12.01 3.56 -15.82
CA TRP A 83 -11.18 3.09 -14.73
C TRP A 83 -11.83 3.23 -13.36
N ILE A 84 -11.43 2.39 -12.44
CA ILE A 84 -11.96 2.29 -11.08
C ILE A 84 -10.78 2.18 -10.11
N GLN A 85 -10.88 2.89 -9.00
CA GLN A 85 -9.93 2.76 -7.90
C GLN A 85 -10.54 1.92 -6.77
N LEU A 86 -9.79 0.92 -6.31
CA LEU A 86 -10.08 0.16 -5.10
C LEU A 86 -9.00 0.42 -4.05
N ASP A 87 -9.40 0.43 -2.77
CA ASP A 87 -8.51 0.47 -1.60
C ASP A 87 -8.72 -0.84 -0.82
N VAL A 88 -7.71 -1.71 -0.80
CA VAL A 88 -7.76 -2.97 -0.08
C VAL A 88 -7.70 -2.72 1.42
N THR A 89 -8.74 -3.12 2.12
CA THR A 89 -8.82 -2.91 3.56
C THR A 89 -7.84 -3.84 4.28
N THR A 90 -6.97 -3.26 5.11
CA THR A 90 -5.99 -4.02 5.92
C THR A 90 -5.17 -5.03 5.11
N ALA A 91 -4.60 -4.58 3.97
CA ALA A 91 -3.93 -5.42 2.98
C ALA A 91 -3.01 -6.49 3.59
N PHE A 92 -2.13 -6.11 4.53
CA PHE A 92 -1.20 -7.07 5.14
C PHE A 92 -1.88 -8.19 5.92
N LEU A 93 -3.00 -7.94 6.60
CA LEU A 93 -3.74 -8.98 7.33
C LEU A 93 -4.38 -10.05 6.41
N ASN A 94 -4.47 -9.78 5.12
CA ASN A 94 -4.91 -10.80 4.16
C ASN A 94 -3.80 -11.80 3.80
N ALA A 95 -2.54 -11.49 4.12
CA ALA A 95 -1.39 -12.32 3.80
C ALA A 95 -0.98 -13.21 4.99
N PRO A 96 -0.87 -14.54 4.80
CA PRO A 96 -0.25 -15.41 5.79
C PRO A 96 1.24 -15.08 5.92
N LEU A 97 1.85 -15.46 7.03
CA LEU A 97 3.29 -15.45 7.21
C LEU A 97 3.83 -16.86 7.03
N ASP A 98 4.90 -17.00 6.26
CA ASP A 98 5.60 -18.26 6.06
C ASP A 98 6.59 -18.53 7.20
N GLU A 99 7.12 -17.46 7.81
CA GLU A 99 8.07 -17.54 8.92
C GLU A 99 7.37 -17.42 10.28
N GLU A 100 7.91 -18.08 11.30
CA GLU A 100 7.43 -17.95 12.67
C GLU A 100 7.87 -16.63 13.29
N VAL A 101 6.93 -15.72 13.48
CA VAL A 101 7.17 -14.42 14.10
C VAL A 101 6.38 -14.31 15.41
N TYR A 102 7.09 -13.97 16.48
CA TYR A 102 6.51 -13.74 17.79
C TYR A 102 6.47 -12.25 18.10
N MET A 103 5.38 -11.79 18.69
CA MET A 103 5.16 -10.39 19.04
C MET A 103 4.66 -10.27 20.48
N ARG A 104 5.13 -9.28 21.20
CA ARG A 104 4.55 -8.95 22.51
C ARG A 104 3.10 -8.56 22.36
N GLN A 105 2.27 -8.87 23.38
CA GLN A 105 0.87 -8.48 23.36
C GLN A 105 0.74 -6.95 23.24
N PRO A 106 -0.26 -6.46 22.48
CA PRO A 106 -0.50 -5.03 22.34
C PRO A 106 -0.85 -4.39 23.69
N GLU A 107 -0.29 -3.20 23.93
CA GLU A 107 -0.62 -2.40 25.11
C GLU A 107 -2.14 -2.14 25.19
N GLY A 108 -2.72 -2.27 26.38
CA GLY A 108 -4.15 -2.14 26.64
C GLY A 108 -4.97 -3.41 26.33
N PHE A 109 -4.36 -4.46 25.76
CA PHE A 109 -5.00 -5.73 25.41
C PHE A 109 -4.20 -6.96 25.88
N ALA A 110 -3.19 -6.74 26.69
CA ALA A 110 -2.45 -7.79 27.34
C ALA A 110 -3.25 -8.34 28.52
N HIS A 111 -3.63 -9.62 28.47
CA HIS A 111 -4.37 -10.29 29.54
C HIS A 111 -3.45 -11.08 30.48
N ASP A 112 -2.36 -11.64 29.94
CA ASP A 112 -1.39 -12.44 30.68
C ASP A 112 0.03 -12.10 30.21
N PRO A 113 0.86 -11.46 31.05
CA PRO A 113 2.22 -11.06 30.69
C PRO A 113 3.16 -12.24 30.39
N SER A 114 2.81 -13.47 30.80
CA SER A 114 3.58 -14.68 30.47
C SER A 114 3.36 -15.18 29.05
N GLN A 115 2.39 -14.61 28.31
CA GLN A 115 2.04 -15.01 26.96
C GLN A 115 2.55 -14.02 25.92
N VAL A 116 2.79 -14.55 24.72
CA VAL A 116 3.16 -13.81 23.51
C VAL A 116 2.20 -14.15 22.37
N CYS A 117 2.16 -13.29 21.36
CA CYS A 117 1.42 -13.50 20.13
C CYS A 117 2.30 -14.22 19.12
N ARG A 118 1.96 -15.43 18.67
CA ARG A 118 2.49 -16.02 17.46
C ARG A 118 1.69 -15.47 16.27
N LEU A 119 2.33 -14.72 15.40
CA LEU A 119 1.67 -14.08 14.26
C LEU A 119 1.33 -15.13 13.20
N LEU A 120 0.08 -15.15 12.76
CA LEU A 120 -0.43 -15.99 11.67
C LEU A 120 -0.56 -15.19 10.36
N ARG A 121 -0.66 -13.88 10.48
CA ARG A 121 -0.82 -12.94 9.38
C ARG A 121 0.18 -11.80 9.47
N ALA A 122 0.50 -11.24 8.31
CA ALA A 122 1.38 -10.08 8.25
C ALA A 122 0.75 -8.85 8.90
N LEU A 123 1.56 -8.08 9.61
CA LEU A 123 1.16 -6.84 10.28
C LEU A 123 1.98 -5.66 9.76
N TYR A 124 1.39 -4.48 9.81
CA TYR A 124 2.14 -3.24 9.58
C TYR A 124 3.39 -3.19 10.45
N GLY A 125 4.51 -2.81 9.84
CA GLY A 125 5.78 -2.67 10.52
C GLY A 125 6.68 -3.89 10.51
N LEU A 126 6.21 -5.08 10.16
CA LEU A 126 7.08 -6.22 9.87
C LEU A 126 7.85 -5.99 8.56
N ARG A 127 9.10 -6.42 8.52
CA ARG A 127 9.96 -6.26 7.34
C ARG A 127 9.45 -7.04 6.13
N GLN A 128 8.95 -8.26 6.33
CA GLN A 128 8.42 -9.13 5.28
C GLN A 128 6.95 -8.87 4.92
N ALA A 129 6.22 -8.02 5.66
CA ALA A 129 4.79 -7.80 5.39
C ALA A 129 4.48 -7.34 3.96
N PRO A 130 5.23 -6.41 3.34
CA PRO A 130 5.01 -6.03 1.95
C PRO A 130 5.21 -7.20 0.97
N ARG A 131 6.21 -8.05 1.21
CA ARG A 131 6.48 -9.23 0.40
C ARG A 131 5.38 -10.28 0.52
N ALA A 132 4.99 -10.63 1.74
CA ALA A 132 3.91 -11.58 2.00
C ALA A 132 2.59 -11.15 1.32
N TRP A 133 2.24 -9.87 1.44
CA TRP A 133 1.06 -9.33 0.77
C TRP A 133 1.18 -9.36 -0.76
N HIS A 134 2.30 -8.90 -1.31
CA HIS A 134 2.52 -8.93 -2.76
C HIS A 134 2.42 -10.35 -3.32
N GLN A 135 3.01 -11.36 -2.64
CA GLN A 135 2.94 -12.76 -3.06
C GLN A 135 1.52 -13.30 -3.00
N THR A 136 0.77 -13.00 -1.93
CA THR A 136 -0.63 -13.40 -1.79
C THR A 136 -1.48 -12.81 -2.91
N LEU A 137 -1.41 -11.50 -3.13
CA LEU A 137 -2.16 -10.82 -4.18
C LEU A 137 -1.77 -11.33 -5.57
N ARG A 138 -0.46 -11.42 -5.85
CA ARG A 138 0.04 -11.93 -7.13
C ARG A 138 -0.42 -13.36 -7.38
N GLY A 139 -0.26 -14.28 -6.43
CA GLY A 139 -0.69 -15.67 -6.57
C GLY A 139 -2.19 -15.77 -6.85
N THR A 140 -2.99 -14.98 -6.14
CA THR A 140 -4.44 -14.91 -6.35
C THR A 140 -4.80 -14.39 -7.74
N LEU A 141 -4.18 -13.29 -8.19
CA LEU A 141 -4.45 -12.75 -9.53
C LEU A 141 -4.03 -13.72 -10.64
N LEU A 142 -2.86 -14.37 -10.50
CA LEU A 142 -2.41 -15.39 -11.46
C LEU A 142 -3.38 -16.55 -11.56
N ALA A 143 -3.92 -17.04 -10.44
CA ALA A 143 -4.92 -18.11 -10.41
C ALA A 143 -6.23 -17.72 -11.13
N HIS A 144 -6.50 -16.42 -11.30
CA HIS A 144 -7.66 -15.88 -12.02
C HIS A 144 -7.32 -15.40 -13.44
N GLY A 145 -6.19 -15.85 -13.99
CA GLY A 145 -5.82 -15.63 -15.39
C GLY A 145 -5.10 -14.31 -15.68
N PHE A 146 -4.77 -13.53 -14.66
CA PHE A 146 -3.93 -12.34 -14.88
C PHE A 146 -2.49 -12.73 -15.18
N THR A 147 -1.82 -11.91 -15.96
CA THR A 147 -0.37 -12.00 -16.21
C THR A 147 0.29 -10.70 -15.80
N PRO A 148 1.42 -10.70 -15.06
CA PRO A 148 2.16 -9.49 -14.75
C PRO A 148 2.85 -8.97 -16.01
N ALA A 149 2.97 -7.64 -16.14
CA ALA A 149 3.76 -7.04 -17.20
C ALA A 149 5.26 -7.22 -16.94
N GLU A 150 6.05 -7.46 -17.99
CA GLU A 150 7.50 -7.64 -17.88
C GLU A 150 8.21 -6.36 -17.39
N SER A 151 7.72 -5.19 -17.79
CA SER A 151 8.30 -3.89 -17.45
C SER A 151 8.06 -3.46 -16.01
N ASP A 152 6.94 -3.92 -15.41
CA ASP A 152 6.56 -3.64 -14.03
C ASP A 152 5.66 -4.77 -13.50
N PRO A 153 6.15 -5.63 -12.60
CA PRO A 153 5.40 -6.76 -12.05
C PRO A 153 4.19 -6.35 -11.18
N SER A 154 4.04 -5.05 -10.88
CA SER A 154 2.87 -4.51 -10.19
C SER A 154 1.73 -4.14 -11.14
N MET A 155 1.96 -4.19 -12.45
CA MET A 155 0.94 -4.07 -13.49
C MET A 155 0.51 -5.47 -13.92
N PHE A 156 -0.76 -5.78 -13.75
CA PHE A 156 -1.38 -7.04 -14.13
C PHE A 156 -2.30 -6.83 -15.32
N ILE A 157 -2.33 -7.79 -16.22
CA ILE A 157 -3.10 -7.77 -17.46
C ILE A 157 -4.00 -9.00 -17.49
N LEU A 158 -5.31 -8.79 -17.60
CA LEU A 158 -6.27 -9.84 -17.87
C LEU A 158 -6.71 -9.73 -19.33
N ARG A 159 -6.53 -10.82 -20.08
CA ARG A 159 -6.97 -10.94 -21.48
C ARG A 159 -8.11 -11.94 -21.55
N SER A 160 -9.21 -11.54 -22.17
CA SER A 160 -10.38 -12.40 -22.40
C SER A 160 -10.93 -12.11 -23.78
N SER A 161 -10.80 -13.05 -24.71
CA SER A 161 -11.22 -12.90 -26.12
C SER A 161 -10.69 -11.59 -26.74
N ASP A 162 -11.57 -10.59 -26.86
CA ASP A 162 -11.28 -9.29 -27.44
C ASP A 162 -11.09 -8.17 -26.38
N GLU A 163 -11.15 -8.52 -25.08
CA GLU A 163 -11.07 -7.58 -23.96
C GLU A 163 -9.67 -7.63 -23.31
N VAL A 164 -9.16 -6.46 -22.97
CA VAL A 164 -7.94 -6.31 -22.17
C VAL A 164 -8.23 -5.39 -20.99
N THR A 165 -8.15 -5.93 -19.79
CA THR A 165 -8.29 -5.15 -18.56
C THR A 165 -6.92 -5.07 -17.88
N LEU A 166 -6.55 -3.86 -17.46
CA LEU A 166 -5.31 -3.55 -16.78
C LEU A 166 -5.59 -3.33 -15.30
N ALA A 167 -4.75 -3.86 -14.42
CA ALA A 167 -4.81 -3.62 -12.98
C ALA A 167 -3.43 -3.21 -12.47
N LEU A 168 -3.26 -1.95 -12.09
CA LEU A 168 -2.04 -1.44 -11.46
C LEU A 168 -2.21 -1.48 -9.96
N VAL A 169 -1.30 -2.15 -9.26
CA VAL A 169 -1.35 -2.33 -7.81
C VAL A 169 -0.22 -1.58 -7.13
N TYR A 170 -0.56 -0.80 -6.10
CA TYR A 170 0.40 -0.16 -5.21
C TYR A 170 0.01 -0.45 -3.75
N VAL A 171 0.54 -1.53 -3.19
CA VAL A 171 0.26 -2.04 -1.83
C VAL A 171 -1.25 -2.29 -1.63
N ASP A 172 -1.97 -1.34 -1.05
CA ASP A 172 -3.41 -1.36 -0.78
C ASP A 172 -4.27 -0.65 -1.84
N ASP A 173 -3.66 0.18 -2.68
CA ASP A 173 -4.33 0.87 -3.77
C ASP A 173 -4.27 0.06 -5.08
N CYS A 174 -5.41 -0.06 -5.78
CA CYS A 174 -5.51 -0.72 -7.07
C CYS A 174 -6.27 0.16 -8.07
N LEU A 175 -5.67 0.40 -9.25
CA LEU A 175 -6.32 1.06 -10.39
C LEU A 175 -6.64 0.00 -11.45
N ILE A 176 -7.91 -0.10 -11.81
CA ILE A 176 -8.41 -1.06 -12.79
C ILE A 176 -8.91 -0.27 -14.00
N ALA A 177 -8.40 -0.57 -15.18
CA ALA A 177 -8.80 0.09 -16.43
C ALA A 177 -9.25 -0.93 -17.47
N GLY A 178 -10.39 -0.67 -18.12
CA GLY A 178 -10.97 -1.49 -19.18
C GLY A 178 -11.63 -0.61 -20.25
N ARG A 179 -11.93 -1.20 -21.40
CA ARG A 179 -12.56 -0.46 -22.52
C ARG A 179 -13.95 0.06 -22.14
N THR A 180 -14.68 -0.71 -21.33
CA THR A 180 -16.02 -0.36 -20.85
C THR A 180 -16.07 -0.38 -19.32
N LEU A 181 -17.03 0.35 -18.75
CA LEU A 181 -17.26 0.30 -17.30
C LEU A 181 -17.62 -1.13 -16.83
N ALA A 182 -18.32 -1.90 -17.67
CA ALA A 182 -18.66 -3.28 -17.33
C ALA A 182 -17.41 -4.18 -17.22
N GLU A 183 -16.44 -4.03 -18.12
CA GLU A 183 -15.15 -4.74 -18.04
C GLU A 183 -14.36 -4.37 -16.79
N ALA A 184 -14.17 -3.07 -16.53
CA ALA A 184 -13.47 -2.60 -15.35
C ALA A 184 -14.19 -3.06 -14.07
N ARG A 185 -15.53 -2.98 -14.03
CA ARG A 185 -16.36 -3.40 -12.89
C ARG A 185 -16.23 -4.89 -12.62
N ARG A 186 -16.28 -5.73 -13.64
CA ARG A 186 -16.11 -7.18 -13.50
C ARG A 186 -14.80 -7.55 -12.79
N VAL A 187 -13.71 -6.87 -13.12
CA VAL A 187 -12.41 -7.10 -12.47
C VAL A 187 -12.38 -6.50 -11.06
N ALA A 188 -13.01 -5.34 -10.87
CA ALA A 188 -13.15 -4.74 -9.54
C ALA A 188 -13.95 -5.65 -8.59
N ASP A 189 -15.07 -6.20 -9.06
CA ASP A 189 -15.91 -7.12 -8.30
C ASP A 189 -15.19 -8.44 -7.99
N LEU A 190 -14.39 -8.95 -8.95
CA LEU A 190 -13.54 -10.11 -8.70
C LEU A 190 -12.55 -9.82 -7.56
N ILE A 191 -11.80 -8.74 -7.62
CA ILE A 191 -10.82 -8.39 -6.57
C ILE A 191 -11.55 -8.19 -5.23
N THR A 192 -12.71 -7.53 -5.22
CA THR A 192 -13.52 -7.31 -4.02
C THR A 192 -14.08 -8.61 -3.43
N SER A 193 -14.36 -9.62 -4.27
CA SER A 193 -14.79 -10.94 -3.79
C SER A 193 -13.66 -11.73 -3.12
N LEU A 194 -12.40 -11.42 -3.45
CA LEU A 194 -11.21 -12.12 -2.96
C LEU A 194 -10.60 -11.41 -1.73
N PHE A 195 -10.70 -10.09 -1.68
CA PHE A 195 -10.16 -9.26 -0.62
C PHE A 195 -11.16 -8.18 -0.22
N PRO A 196 -11.32 -7.88 1.08
CA PRO A 196 -12.13 -6.76 1.51
C PRO A 196 -11.60 -5.44 0.94
N CYS A 197 -12.37 -4.80 0.07
CA CYS A 197 -11.99 -3.54 -0.58
C CYS A 197 -13.03 -2.46 -0.35
N ARG A 198 -12.59 -1.21 -0.45
CA ARG A 198 -13.47 -0.07 -0.65
C ARG A 198 -13.39 0.35 -2.11
N ASP A 199 -14.54 0.43 -2.76
CA ASP A 199 -14.67 1.02 -4.08
C ASP A 199 -14.66 2.55 -3.94
N LEU A 200 -13.70 3.20 -4.57
CA LEU A 200 -13.54 4.66 -4.57
C LEU A 200 -14.08 5.30 -5.86
N GLY A 201 -14.57 4.48 -6.80
CA GLY A 201 -15.08 4.92 -8.09
C GLY A 201 -13.99 5.39 -9.05
N GLU A 202 -14.29 6.41 -9.85
CA GLU A 202 -13.30 7.01 -10.75
C GLU A 202 -12.19 7.71 -9.94
N PRO A 203 -10.91 7.43 -10.23
CA PRO A 203 -9.81 7.98 -9.45
C PRO A 203 -9.71 9.49 -9.58
N THR A 204 -9.69 10.20 -8.46
CA THR A 204 -9.41 11.64 -8.37
C THR A 204 -8.13 11.94 -7.62
N LEU A 205 -7.62 10.95 -6.88
CA LEU A 205 -6.37 11.03 -6.11
C LEU A 205 -5.73 9.66 -6.06
N PHE A 206 -4.50 9.54 -6.53
CA PHE A 206 -3.70 8.31 -6.44
C PHE A 206 -2.28 8.62 -5.97
N LEU A 207 -1.85 8.02 -4.88
CA LEU A 207 -0.51 8.23 -4.27
C LEU A 207 -0.15 9.70 -4.02
N GLY A 208 -1.13 10.52 -3.63
CA GLY A 208 -0.95 11.96 -3.42
C GLY A 208 -0.87 12.78 -4.72
N ILE A 209 -1.18 12.17 -5.85
CA ILE A 209 -1.29 12.82 -7.16
C ILE A 209 -2.77 13.05 -7.44
N GLU A 210 -3.17 14.30 -7.61
CA GLU A 210 -4.52 14.70 -8.01
C GLU A 210 -4.72 14.39 -9.47
N ILE A 211 -5.91 13.91 -9.82
CA ILE A 211 -6.28 13.46 -11.16
C ILE A 211 -7.56 14.19 -11.57
N GLU A 212 -7.49 14.92 -12.67
CA GLU A 212 -8.62 15.60 -13.29
C GLU A 212 -8.78 15.08 -14.72
N ARG A 213 -9.96 14.57 -15.06
CA ARG A 213 -10.24 14.03 -16.39
C ARG A 213 -11.22 14.91 -17.14
N ASP A 214 -10.87 15.29 -18.38
CA ASP A 214 -11.77 15.86 -19.38
C ASP A 214 -11.96 14.85 -20.52
N ARG A 215 -13.10 14.16 -20.52
CA ARG A 215 -13.44 13.16 -21.53
C ARG A 215 -13.66 13.78 -22.91
N ALA A 216 -14.24 14.97 -22.97
CA ALA A 216 -14.52 15.65 -24.23
C ALA A 216 -13.21 16.04 -24.94
N ALA A 217 -12.25 16.55 -24.20
CA ALA A 217 -10.93 16.89 -24.69
C ALA A 217 -10.00 15.67 -24.81
N ARG A 218 -10.37 14.49 -24.30
CA ARG A 218 -9.53 13.29 -24.13
C ARG A 218 -8.23 13.60 -23.41
N THR A 219 -8.32 14.40 -22.35
CA THR A 219 -7.17 14.77 -21.54
C THR A 219 -7.34 14.26 -20.10
N LEU A 220 -6.19 13.98 -19.48
CA LEU A 220 -6.10 13.64 -18.08
C LEU A 220 -4.95 14.45 -17.50
N THR A 221 -5.28 15.35 -16.58
CA THR A 221 -4.30 16.21 -15.90
C THR A 221 -3.94 15.60 -14.57
N ILE A 222 -2.65 15.47 -14.30
CA ILE A 222 -2.12 15.01 -13.03
C ILE A 222 -1.31 16.11 -12.36
N THR A 223 -1.63 16.41 -11.09
CA THR A 223 -0.99 17.50 -10.32
C THR A 223 -0.66 17.06 -8.90
N GLN A 224 0.18 17.84 -8.24
CA GLN A 224 0.46 17.72 -6.80
C GLN A 224 0.24 19.10 -6.13
N ARG A 225 -0.85 19.76 -6.45
CA ARG A 225 -1.15 21.10 -5.97
C ARG A 225 -1.22 21.14 -4.45
N ALA A 226 -1.96 20.23 -3.82
CA ALA A 226 -2.07 20.15 -2.36
C ALA A 226 -0.69 20.01 -1.67
N LEU A 227 0.23 19.22 -2.26
CA LEU A 227 1.59 19.10 -1.75
C LEU A 227 2.36 20.41 -1.90
N ALA A 228 2.28 21.06 -3.07
CA ALA A 228 2.92 22.36 -3.31
C ALA A 228 2.41 23.43 -2.32
N ASP A 229 1.09 23.51 -2.13
CA ASP A 229 0.46 24.44 -1.20
C ASP A 229 0.88 24.16 0.24
N SER A 230 1.01 22.91 0.65
CA SER A 230 1.48 22.53 1.98
C SER A 230 2.94 22.95 2.22
N ILE A 231 3.80 22.84 1.21
CA ILE A 231 5.19 23.30 1.25
C ILE A 231 5.23 24.83 1.36
N LEU A 232 4.44 25.51 0.54
CA LEU A 232 4.35 26.98 0.59
C LEU A 232 3.82 27.46 1.95
N ALA A 233 2.80 26.82 2.50
CA ALA A 233 2.27 27.16 3.82
C ALA A 233 3.32 26.97 4.93
N LYS A 234 4.13 25.91 4.83
CA LYS A 234 5.19 25.62 5.80
C LYS A 234 6.36 26.62 5.73
N TYR A 235 6.74 27.07 4.55
CA TYR A 235 7.93 27.87 4.32
C TYR A 235 7.64 29.29 3.80
N GLY A 236 6.42 29.58 3.37
CA GLY A 236 6.00 30.85 2.74
C GLY A 236 6.02 32.09 3.65
N GLY A 237 6.15 31.91 4.98
CA GLY A 237 6.39 33.01 5.93
C GLY A 237 7.81 33.56 5.91
N LEU A 238 8.72 32.88 5.22
CA LEU A 238 10.08 33.38 4.96
C LEU A 238 9.98 34.36 3.78
N ALA A 239 10.65 35.52 3.86
CA ALA A 239 10.74 36.50 2.77
C ALA A 239 11.57 35.91 1.61
N ILE A 240 10.99 34.95 0.88
CA ILE A 240 11.65 34.26 -0.21
C ILE A 240 11.47 35.09 -1.47
N LYS A 241 12.59 35.51 -2.07
CA LYS A 241 12.57 36.11 -3.41
C LYS A 241 12.45 34.99 -4.44
N PRO A 242 11.57 35.13 -5.45
CA PRO A 242 11.52 34.18 -6.55
C PRO A 242 12.90 34.00 -7.19
N GLN A 243 13.32 32.75 -7.38
CA GLN A 243 14.55 32.37 -8.03
C GLN A 243 14.22 31.48 -9.23
N ILE A 244 14.95 31.67 -10.32
CA ILE A 244 14.82 30.83 -11.54
C ILE A 244 15.38 29.43 -11.26
N ASP A 245 16.50 29.37 -10.52
CA ASP A 245 17.17 28.14 -10.18
C ASP A 245 16.85 27.73 -8.72
N PRO A 246 16.59 26.46 -8.45
CA PRO A 246 16.30 25.96 -7.09
C PRO A 246 17.43 26.21 -6.10
N MET A 247 18.66 26.27 -6.61
CA MET A 247 19.86 26.49 -5.81
C MET A 247 20.92 27.23 -6.63
N HIS A 248 21.58 28.23 -6.03
CA HIS A 248 22.65 28.95 -6.71
C HIS A 248 23.82 28.00 -6.99
N HIS A 249 24.31 27.95 -8.24
CA HIS A 249 25.35 27.00 -8.70
C HIS A 249 26.69 27.10 -7.95
N LYS A 250 26.95 28.20 -7.25
CA LYS A 250 28.16 28.41 -6.41
C LYS A 250 27.91 28.21 -4.91
N LEU A 251 26.71 27.75 -4.53
CA LEU A 251 26.42 27.51 -3.11
C LEU A 251 27.22 26.31 -2.63
N LYS A 252 28.11 26.52 -1.67
CA LYS A 252 28.76 25.44 -0.94
C LYS A 252 27.95 25.17 0.31
N LEU A 253 27.35 23.99 0.38
CA LEU A 253 26.71 23.50 1.59
C LEU A 253 27.83 23.10 2.58
N VAL A 254 27.91 23.77 3.72
CA VAL A 254 28.77 23.39 4.84
C VAL A 254 27.91 22.69 5.86
N GLN A 255 28.39 21.58 6.40
CA GLN A 255 27.77 20.93 7.52
C GLN A 255 28.08 21.76 8.74
N ASP A 256 27.06 22.39 9.35
CA ASP A 256 27.21 22.99 10.67
C ASP A 256 27.53 21.87 11.66
N GLY A 257 28.64 22.03 12.40
CA GLY A 257 29.17 21.06 13.35
C GLY A 257 28.35 20.97 14.64
#